data_9bcbb1ff35b64c90a53a9ecab3ce983b
#
_entry.id   9bcbb1ff35b64c90a53a9ecab3ce983b
#
_cell.length_a   1.000
_cell.length_b   1.000
_cell.length_c   1.000
_cell.angle_alpha   90.00
_cell.angle_beta   90.00
_cell.angle_gamma   90.00
#
_symmetry.space_group_name_H-M   'P 1'
#
loop_
_entity.id
_entity.type
_entity.pdbx_description
1 polymer ?
#
loop_
_entity_poly.entity_id
_entity_poly.type
_entity_poly.pdbx_seq_one_letter_code
_entity_poly.pdbx_strand_id
1 'polypeptide(L)'
;MAVNYEAVIGLEAHVQVRTKSKMFCKCPNTHGAEPNTVLCPICMGYPGVLPTPNREAINKTVAAGLMCSCEIALKSKFDRKSYFYPDLVKNYQITQYDQPLCKNGKIHIHGTGFSGEPLPDKYIGMTRIHLEEDPGKSNHFGNCTGMDYNRSGIPLMEIVSEPDMRSADEAYAYLVALRQTMQYAGISDCDMEKGQMRFDVNISMRLRGETKLGTKVEIKNLNDS
;
A
#
# COMPACT_ATOMS: atom_id res chain seq x y z
N MET A 1 -6.14 24.07 33.39
CA MET A 1 -7.11 23.25 32.63
C MET A 1 -6.32 22.37 31.70
N ALA A 2 -6.50 21.06 31.73
CA ALA A 2 -5.83 20.17 30.77
C ALA A 2 -6.36 20.49 29.37
N VAL A 3 -5.45 20.74 28.45
CA VAL A 3 -5.78 20.99 27.04
C VAL A 3 -6.26 19.67 26.44
N ASN A 4 -7.50 19.64 25.94
CA ASN A 4 -8.13 18.42 25.45
C ASN A 4 -7.77 18.23 23.95
N TYR A 5 -6.68 17.52 23.66
CA TYR A 5 -6.32 17.14 22.31
C TYR A 5 -6.95 15.82 21.90
N GLU A 6 -7.16 15.63 20.61
CA GLU A 6 -7.48 14.35 19.97
C GLU A 6 -6.47 14.00 18.90
N ALA A 7 -6.17 12.71 18.75
CA ALA A 7 -5.37 12.20 17.65
C ALA A 7 -6.22 12.16 16.38
N VAL A 8 -5.57 12.42 15.25
CA VAL A 8 -6.13 12.29 13.90
C VAL A 8 -5.18 11.41 13.10
N ILE A 9 -5.62 10.22 12.73
CA ILE A 9 -4.79 9.18 12.16
C ILE A 9 -5.30 8.80 10.78
N GLY A 10 -4.39 8.73 9.80
CA GLY A 10 -4.60 8.16 8.49
C GLY A 10 -3.53 7.11 8.20
N LEU A 11 -3.85 6.15 7.37
CA LEU A 11 -2.98 5.04 7.01
C LEU A 11 -2.76 4.96 5.50
N GLU A 12 -1.54 4.62 5.13
CA GLU A 12 -1.16 4.24 3.77
C GLU A 12 -0.73 2.77 3.81
N ALA A 13 -1.50 1.90 3.17
CA ALA A 13 -1.22 0.48 3.12
C ALA A 13 -0.74 0.09 1.71
N HIS A 14 0.39 -0.62 1.64
CA HIS A 14 0.94 -1.18 0.41
C HIS A 14 0.69 -2.68 0.41
N VAL A 15 -0.02 -3.17 -0.60
CA VAL A 15 -0.42 -4.58 -0.71
C VAL A 15 0.06 -5.16 -2.03
N GLN A 16 0.93 -6.17 -1.98
CA GLN A 16 1.35 -6.89 -3.17
C GLN A 16 0.17 -7.70 -3.73
N VAL A 17 -0.10 -7.52 -5.02
CA VAL A 17 -1.18 -8.23 -5.71
C VAL A 17 -0.70 -9.59 -6.17
N ARG A 18 -1.39 -10.64 -5.78
CA ARG A 18 -1.10 -12.02 -6.19
C ARG A 18 -1.46 -12.24 -7.65
N THR A 19 -0.45 -12.28 -8.52
CA THR A 19 -0.54 -12.52 -9.96
C THR A 19 0.50 -13.54 -10.37
N LYS A 20 0.36 -14.12 -11.56
CA LYS A 20 1.37 -15.05 -12.11
C LYS A 20 2.63 -14.36 -12.59
N SER A 21 2.53 -13.10 -13.02
CA SER A 21 3.65 -12.32 -13.55
C SER A 21 3.70 -10.93 -12.93
N LYS A 22 4.84 -10.26 -13.09
CA LYS A 22 5.05 -8.88 -12.64
C LYS A 22 4.09 -7.88 -13.31
N MET A 23 4.08 -6.65 -12.81
CA MET A 23 3.11 -5.61 -13.22
C MET A 23 3.25 -5.23 -14.70
N PHE A 24 4.46 -5.14 -15.22
CA PHE A 24 4.73 -4.61 -16.56
C PHE A 24 5.55 -5.54 -17.46
N CYS A 25 5.83 -6.78 -17.02
CA CYS A 25 6.58 -7.76 -17.80
C CYS A 25 6.12 -9.19 -17.51
N LYS A 26 6.69 -10.16 -18.24
CA LYS A 26 6.34 -11.59 -18.11
C LYS A 26 7.16 -12.33 -17.04
N CYS A 27 8.09 -11.69 -16.35
CA CYS A 27 8.80 -12.35 -15.25
C CYS A 27 7.82 -12.88 -14.22
N PRO A 28 8.03 -14.07 -13.66
CA PRO A 28 7.15 -14.63 -12.65
C PRO A 28 7.12 -13.75 -11.39
N ASN A 29 5.96 -13.65 -10.77
CA ASN A 29 5.79 -13.04 -9.46
C ASN A 29 6.00 -14.13 -8.39
N THR A 30 7.25 -14.31 -7.97
CA THR A 30 7.66 -15.36 -7.03
C THR A 30 8.47 -14.77 -5.87
N HIS A 31 8.40 -15.45 -4.72
CA HIS A 31 9.22 -15.16 -3.55
C HIS A 31 10.25 -16.28 -3.35
N GLY A 32 11.39 -15.94 -2.74
CA GLY A 32 12.41 -16.91 -2.32
C GLY A 32 13.30 -17.47 -3.44
N ALA A 33 13.25 -16.90 -4.65
CA ALA A 33 14.22 -17.21 -5.69
C ALA A 33 15.62 -16.64 -5.34
N GLU A 34 16.68 -17.24 -5.87
CA GLU A 34 18.04 -16.73 -5.73
C GLU A 34 18.10 -15.24 -6.17
N PRO A 35 18.81 -14.37 -5.43
CA PRO A 35 18.84 -12.94 -5.70
C PRO A 35 19.23 -12.64 -7.16
N ASN A 36 18.52 -11.69 -7.75
CA ASN A 36 18.77 -11.18 -9.10
C ASN A 36 18.66 -12.22 -10.25
N THR A 37 17.86 -13.28 -10.05
CA THR A 37 17.63 -14.33 -11.07
C THR A 37 16.29 -14.20 -11.79
N VAL A 38 15.34 -13.43 -11.25
CA VAL A 38 14.00 -13.25 -11.81
C VAL A 38 13.85 -11.85 -12.41
N LEU A 39 14.64 -11.59 -13.45
CA LEU A 39 14.78 -10.27 -14.07
C LEU A 39 14.69 -10.36 -15.60
N CYS A 40 14.27 -9.26 -16.22
CA CYS A 40 14.33 -9.06 -17.66
C CYS A 40 14.64 -7.58 -17.98
N PRO A 41 14.98 -7.24 -19.23
CA PRO A 41 15.24 -5.84 -19.59
C PRO A 41 14.12 -4.86 -19.25
N ILE A 42 12.85 -5.32 -19.23
CA ILE A 42 11.71 -4.45 -18.92
C ILE A 42 11.71 -4.06 -17.44
N CYS A 43 11.74 -5.02 -16.50
CA CYS A 43 11.74 -4.69 -15.08
C CYS A 43 13.08 -4.04 -14.62
N MET A 44 14.15 -4.21 -15.39
CA MET A 44 15.43 -3.50 -15.20
C MET A 44 15.45 -2.11 -15.85
N GLY A 45 14.45 -1.77 -16.67
CA GLY A 45 14.35 -0.45 -17.29
C GLY A 45 15.41 -0.15 -18.35
N TYR A 46 15.81 -1.15 -19.14
CA TYR A 46 16.79 -0.96 -20.20
C TYR A 46 16.27 0.03 -21.27
N PRO A 47 17.15 0.78 -21.94
CA PRO A 47 16.73 1.69 -23.00
C PRO A 47 15.92 0.98 -24.09
N GLY A 48 14.80 1.59 -24.49
CA GLY A 48 13.92 1.09 -25.54
C GLY A 48 12.90 0.04 -25.13
N VAL A 49 12.84 -0.37 -23.86
CA VAL A 49 11.81 -1.30 -23.39
C VAL A 49 10.44 -0.63 -23.30
N LEU A 50 9.39 -1.40 -23.57
CA LEU A 50 8.00 -0.97 -23.49
C LEU A 50 7.26 -1.80 -22.44
N PRO A 51 6.91 -1.22 -21.28
CA PRO A 51 6.14 -1.89 -20.25
C PRO A 51 4.70 -2.16 -20.73
N THR A 52 4.17 -3.34 -20.41
CA THR A 52 2.78 -3.73 -20.73
C THR A 52 2.04 -4.07 -19.44
N PRO A 53 0.95 -3.37 -19.11
CA PRO A 53 0.22 -3.60 -17.86
C PRO A 53 -0.35 -5.01 -17.73
N ASN A 54 -0.25 -5.56 -16.53
CA ASN A 54 -0.83 -6.86 -16.18
C ASN A 54 -2.33 -6.72 -15.93
N ARG A 55 -3.15 -7.31 -16.83
CA ARG A 55 -4.62 -7.28 -16.72
C ARG A 55 -5.13 -7.90 -15.41
N GLU A 56 -4.49 -8.99 -14.93
CA GLU A 56 -4.90 -9.63 -13.68
C GLU A 56 -4.73 -8.70 -12.47
N ALA A 57 -3.63 -7.94 -12.42
CA ALA A 57 -3.40 -6.95 -11.38
C ALA A 57 -4.48 -5.84 -11.42
N ILE A 58 -4.82 -5.35 -12.61
CA ILE A 58 -5.89 -4.35 -12.77
C ILE A 58 -7.23 -4.93 -12.29
N ASN A 59 -7.61 -6.13 -12.72
CA ASN A 59 -8.88 -6.75 -12.33
C ASN A 59 -8.96 -6.97 -10.82
N LYS A 60 -7.88 -7.40 -10.18
CA LYS A 60 -7.82 -7.59 -8.73
C LYS A 60 -7.91 -6.27 -7.97
N THR A 61 -7.33 -5.21 -8.51
CA THR A 61 -7.47 -3.86 -7.91
C THR A 61 -8.88 -3.33 -8.05
N VAL A 62 -9.55 -3.58 -9.17
CA VAL A 62 -10.99 -3.27 -9.34
C VAL A 62 -11.81 -4.06 -8.33
N ALA A 63 -11.54 -5.36 -8.14
CA ALA A 63 -12.22 -6.17 -7.15
C ALA A 63 -12.01 -5.62 -5.73
N ALA A 64 -10.78 -5.23 -5.36
CA ALA A 64 -10.47 -4.56 -4.09
C ALA A 64 -11.30 -3.28 -3.92
N GLY A 65 -11.36 -2.44 -4.95
CA GLY A 65 -12.15 -1.22 -4.95
C GLY A 65 -13.64 -1.48 -4.73
N LEU A 66 -14.21 -2.46 -5.42
CA LEU A 66 -15.62 -2.85 -5.24
C LEU A 66 -15.90 -3.37 -3.83
N MET A 67 -15.02 -4.20 -3.28
CA MET A 67 -15.13 -4.70 -1.90
C MET A 67 -15.07 -3.57 -0.87
N CYS A 68 -14.30 -2.53 -1.15
CA CYS A 68 -14.20 -1.33 -0.32
C CYS A 68 -15.22 -0.23 -0.71
N SER A 69 -16.25 -0.55 -1.51
CA SER A 69 -17.28 0.40 -1.95
C SER A 69 -16.70 1.64 -2.66
N CYS A 70 -15.59 1.50 -3.36
CA CYS A 70 -15.00 2.59 -4.15
C CYS A 70 -15.77 2.86 -5.44
N GLU A 71 -15.66 4.08 -5.91
CA GLU A 71 -15.95 4.46 -7.29
C GLU A 71 -14.80 3.97 -8.19
N ILE A 72 -15.15 3.21 -9.24
CA ILE A 72 -14.16 2.68 -10.20
C ILE A 72 -14.05 3.62 -11.38
N ALA A 73 -12.84 4.07 -11.68
CA ALA A 73 -12.58 4.94 -12.81
C ALA A 73 -12.78 4.20 -14.15
N LEU A 74 -13.61 4.74 -15.05
CA LEU A 74 -13.77 4.23 -16.43
C LEU A 74 -12.53 4.50 -17.29
N LYS A 75 -11.73 5.51 -16.90
CA LYS A 75 -10.48 5.88 -17.55
C LYS A 75 -9.44 6.18 -16.48
N SER A 76 -8.28 5.55 -16.60
CA SER A 76 -7.15 5.74 -15.72
C SER A 76 -5.87 5.79 -16.54
N LYS A 77 -4.77 6.24 -15.92
CA LYS A 77 -3.45 6.28 -16.56
C LYS A 77 -2.37 5.92 -15.55
N PHE A 78 -1.21 5.57 -16.07
CA PHE A 78 0.01 5.46 -15.28
C PHE A 78 0.87 6.71 -15.44
N ASP A 79 1.51 7.10 -14.37
CA ASP A 79 2.45 8.21 -14.26
C ASP A 79 3.83 7.68 -13.87
N ARG A 80 4.87 8.49 -14.01
CA ARG A 80 6.21 8.19 -13.53
C ARG A 80 6.52 9.04 -12.30
N LYS A 81 6.82 8.37 -11.19
CA LYS A 81 7.34 8.99 -9.97
C LYS A 81 8.86 8.87 -9.99
N SER A 82 9.54 9.93 -10.39
CA SER A 82 11.00 9.94 -10.54
C SER A 82 11.68 10.24 -9.20
N TYR A 83 12.53 9.34 -8.75
CA TYR A 83 13.42 9.51 -7.59
C TYR A 83 14.59 8.55 -7.68
N PHE A 84 15.70 8.89 -7.01
CA PHE A 84 16.91 8.07 -7.01
C PHE A 84 17.04 7.36 -5.67
N TYR A 85 16.99 6.02 -5.71
CA TYR A 85 17.24 5.18 -4.56
C TYR A 85 17.89 3.86 -5.02
N PRO A 86 18.79 3.24 -4.21
CA PRO A 86 19.53 2.05 -4.64
C PRO A 86 18.66 0.87 -5.07
N ASP A 87 17.49 0.68 -4.48
CA ASP A 87 16.55 -0.39 -4.83
C ASP A 87 15.64 -0.06 -6.02
N LEU A 88 15.66 1.18 -6.52
CA LEU A 88 14.87 1.62 -7.66
C LEU A 88 15.72 1.61 -8.94
N VAL A 89 15.80 0.45 -9.58
CA VAL A 89 16.71 0.19 -10.71
C VAL A 89 16.51 1.12 -11.91
N LYS A 90 15.30 1.59 -12.15
CA LYS A 90 14.93 2.47 -13.28
C LYS A 90 15.07 3.97 -12.96
N ASN A 91 15.32 4.34 -11.70
CA ASN A 91 15.26 5.70 -11.19
C ASN A 91 13.87 6.36 -11.31
N TYR A 92 12.84 5.59 -11.64
CA TYR A 92 11.44 5.97 -11.56
C TYR A 92 10.58 4.74 -11.23
N GLN A 93 9.47 4.98 -10.56
CA GLN A 93 8.42 4.00 -10.31
C GLN A 93 7.23 4.33 -11.20
N ILE A 94 6.67 3.33 -11.86
CA ILE A 94 5.38 3.49 -12.55
C ILE A 94 4.29 3.37 -11.50
N THR A 95 3.45 4.38 -11.40
CA THR A 95 2.39 4.51 -10.40
C THR A 95 1.17 5.22 -11.01
N GLN A 96 0.19 5.61 -10.19
CA GLN A 96 -0.94 6.44 -10.60
C GLN A 96 -1.04 7.63 -9.64
N TYR A 97 -1.31 8.82 -10.13
CA TYR A 97 -1.39 10.03 -9.31
C TYR A 97 -2.77 10.71 -9.38
N ASP A 98 -3.04 11.48 -10.43
CA ASP A 98 -4.26 12.28 -10.56
C ASP A 98 -5.48 11.47 -11.05
N GLN A 99 -5.25 10.30 -11.69
CA GLN A 99 -6.30 9.43 -12.19
C GLN A 99 -6.14 7.98 -11.63
N PRO A 100 -6.23 7.80 -10.30
CA PRO A 100 -6.16 6.47 -9.69
C PRO A 100 -7.35 5.61 -10.14
N LEU A 101 -7.17 4.30 -10.07
CA LEU A 101 -8.18 3.34 -10.53
C LEU A 101 -9.43 3.34 -9.65
N CYS A 102 -9.29 3.54 -8.32
CA CYS A 102 -10.41 3.55 -7.39
C CYS A 102 -10.34 4.77 -6.47
N LYS A 103 -11.49 5.36 -6.15
CA LYS A 103 -11.64 6.54 -5.29
C LYS A 103 -12.82 6.39 -4.34
N ASN A 104 -12.83 7.22 -3.29
CA ASN A 104 -14.00 7.43 -2.41
C ASN A 104 -14.56 6.14 -1.81
N GLY A 105 -13.68 5.23 -1.38
CA GLY A 105 -14.07 4.00 -0.72
C GLY A 105 -14.30 4.16 0.78
N LYS A 106 -14.62 3.04 1.43
CA LYS A 106 -14.74 2.97 2.90
C LYS A 106 -14.58 1.55 3.41
N ILE A 107 -14.12 1.43 4.66
CA ILE A 107 -14.07 0.18 5.40
C ILE A 107 -14.82 0.35 6.72
N HIS A 108 -15.65 -0.63 7.05
CA HIS A 108 -16.39 -0.69 8.30
C HIS A 108 -15.51 -1.25 9.41
N ILE A 109 -15.44 -0.53 10.53
CA ILE A 109 -14.83 -1.01 11.77
C ILE A 109 -15.87 -1.10 12.87
N HIS A 110 -15.81 -2.15 13.67
CA HIS A 110 -16.72 -2.41 14.77
C HIS A 110 -16.14 -3.46 15.73
N GLY A 111 -16.84 -3.71 16.84
CA GLY A 111 -16.47 -4.77 17.78
C GLY A 111 -15.58 -4.29 18.91
N THR A 112 -14.49 -4.98 19.18
CA THR A 112 -13.58 -4.72 20.30
C THR A 112 -12.16 -4.49 19.76
N GLY A 113 -11.48 -3.47 20.25
CA GLY A 113 -10.09 -3.18 19.94
C GLY A 113 -9.13 -4.20 20.56
N PHE A 114 -7.86 -4.12 20.18
CA PHE A 114 -6.82 -4.98 20.75
C PHE A 114 -6.58 -4.70 22.26
N SER A 115 -6.87 -3.48 22.71
CA SER A 115 -6.83 -3.10 24.14
C SER A 115 -7.95 -3.74 24.97
N GLY A 116 -8.97 -4.36 24.32
CA GLY A 116 -10.18 -4.86 24.97
C GLY A 116 -11.31 -3.84 25.09
N GLU A 117 -11.08 -2.58 24.68
CA GLU A 117 -12.09 -1.53 24.69
C GLU A 117 -13.04 -1.64 23.49
N PRO A 118 -14.33 -1.28 23.66
CA PRO A 118 -15.28 -1.24 22.55
C PRO A 118 -14.86 -0.26 21.47
N LEU A 119 -14.90 -0.72 20.22
CA LEU A 119 -14.71 0.15 19.05
C LEU A 119 -16.00 0.89 18.71
N PRO A 120 -15.90 2.11 18.17
CA PRO A 120 -17.05 2.76 17.58
C PRO A 120 -17.50 1.98 16.34
N ASP A 121 -18.81 1.84 16.16
CA ASP A 121 -19.40 1.30 14.92
C ASP A 121 -19.40 2.40 13.87
N LYS A 122 -18.37 2.43 13.02
CA LYS A 122 -18.20 3.48 12.00
C LYS A 122 -17.48 3.00 10.74
N TYR A 123 -17.62 3.80 9.69
CA TYR A 123 -16.84 3.65 8.48
C TYR A 123 -15.61 4.57 8.51
N ILE A 124 -14.46 4.03 8.12
CA ILE A 124 -13.26 4.79 7.82
C ILE A 124 -13.23 5.01 6.31
N GLY A 125 -13.17 6.27 5.91
CA GLY A 125 -13.10 6.64 4.50
C GLY A 125 -11.77 6.20 3.87
N MET A 126 -11.81 6.03 2.55
CA MET A 126 -10.65 5.68 1.74
C MET A 126 -10.57 6.65 0.57
N THR A 127 -9.50 7.42 0.51
CA THR A 127 -9.28 8.42 -0.54
C THR A 127 -9.13 7.76 -1.91
N ARG A 128 -8.27 6.72 -1.97
CA ARG A 128 -7.99 6.01 -3.23
C ARG A 128 -7.35 4.64 -3.01
N ILE A 129 -7.48 3.81 -4.04
CA ILE A 129 -6.62 2.67 -4.30
C ILE A 129 -6.01 2.87 -5.69
N HIS A 130 -4.69 2.84 -5.78
CA HIS A 130 -4.01 2.93 -7.05
C HIS A 130 -2.98 1.83 -7.24
N LEU A 131 -2.67 1.53 -8.50
CA LEU A 131 -1.69 0.53 -8.91
C LEU A 131 -0.33 1.15 -9.10
N GLU A 132 0.67 0.42 -8.68
CA GLU A 132 2.08 0.72 -8.89
C GLU A 132 2.92 -0.56 -8.97
N GLU A 133 4.22 -0.42 -9.04
CA GLU A 133 5.18 -1.53 -8.98
C GLU A 133 6.07 -1.41 -7.73
N ASP A 134 6.41 -2.55 -7.14
CA ASP A 134 7.34 -2.61 -6.02
C ASP A 134 8.78 -2.35 -6.49
N PRO A 135 9.62 -1.63 -5.73
CA PRO A 135 11.06 -1.57 -5.96
C PRO A 135 11.77 -2.87 -5.57
N GLY A 136 13.09 -2.93 -5.76
CA GLY A 136 13.94 -4.00 -5.28
C GLY A 136 13.99 -4.08 -3.75
N LYS A 137 14.75 -5.03 -3.23
CA LYS A 137 14.95 -5.25 -1.79
C LYS A 137 16.39 -4.96 -1.41
N SER A 138 16.58 -4.15 -0.38
CA SER A 138 17.89 -3.91 0.25
C SER A 138 18.09 -4.89 1.40
N ASN A 139 19.19 -5.65 1.35
CA ASN A 139 19.59 -6.55 2.42
C ASN A 139 20.89 -6.03 3.05
N HIS A 140 20.89 -5.79 4.36
CA HIS A 140 22.03 -5.25 5.07
C HIS A 140 22.90 -6.37 5.64
N PHE A 141 24.20 -6.34 5.32
CA PHE A 141 25.21 -7.31 5.77
C PHE A 141 26.41 -6.56 6.39
N GLY A 142 26.37 -6.31 7.68
CA GLY A 142 27.44 -5.54 8.34
C GLY A 142 27.71 -4.20 7.66
N ASN A 143 28.84 -4.07 6.99
CA ASN A 143 29.27 -2.83 6.33
C ASN A 143 28.83 -2.71 4.86
N CYS A 144 28.10 -3.67 4.32
CA CYS A 144 27.61 -3.66 2.94
C CYS A 144 26.09 -3.82 2.87
N THR A 145 25.52 -3.33 1.78
CA THR A 145 24.11 -3.55 1.44
C THR A 145 24.03 -4.24 0.07
N GLY A 146 23.47 -5.43 0.06
CA GLY A 146 23.19 -6.16 -1.18
C GLY A 146 21.82 -5.76 -1.73
N MET A 147 21.74 -5.56 -3.05
CA MET A 147 20.50 -5.27 -3.75
C MET A 147 19.97 -6.52 -4.43
N ASP A 148 18.72 -6.88 -4.12
CA ASP A 148 17.98 -7.92 -4.81
C ASP A 148 16.81 -7.29 -5.58
N TYR A 149 16.90 -7.31 -6.90
CA TYR A 149 15.89 -6.74 -7.79
C TYR A 149 14.80 -7.73 -8.21
N ASN A 150 14.78 -8.95 -7.68
CA ASN A 150 13.72 -9.91 -7.96
C ASN A 150 12.33 -9.35 -7.62
N ARG A 151 12.23 -8.53 -6.56
CA ARG A 151 10.99 -7.85 -6.18
C ARG A 151 10.61 -6.73 -7.14
N SER A 152 11.57 -6.12 -7.84
CA SER A 152 11.33 -5.00 -8.75
C SER A 152 10.29 -5.35 -9.82
N GLY A 153 9.23 -4.56 -9.89
CA GLY A 153 8.12 -4.75 -10.83
C GLY A 153 7.01 -5.68 -10.34
N ILE A 154 7.04 -6.19 -9.12
CA ILE A 154 5.90 -6.91 -8.53
C ILE A 154 4.70 -5.95 -8.44
N PRO A 155 3.47 -6.38 -8.83
CA PRO A 155 2.29 -5.53 -8.75
C PRO A 155 2.00 -5.14 -7.31
N LEU A 156 1.83 -3.85 -7.07
CA LEU A 156 1.57 -3.25 -5.76
C LEU A 156 0.34 -2.37 -5.83
N MET A 157 -0.53 -2.45 -4.83
CA MET A 157 -1.58 -1.48 -4.60
C MET A 157 -1.19 -0.59 -3.42
N GLU A 158 -1.30 0.72 -3.60
CA GLU A 158 -1.30 1.66 -2.49
C GLU A 158 -2.74 2.05 -2.15
N ILE A 159 -3.10 1.89 -0.89
CA ILE A 159 -4.43 2.13 -0.35
C ILE A 159 -4.30 3.25 0.69
N VAL A 160 -4.90 4.40 0.42
CA VAL A 160 -4.82 5.58 1.27
C VAL A 160 -6.15 5.80 1.97
N SER A 161 -6.14 5.77 3.31
CA SER A 161 -7.34 6.10 4.09
C SER A 161 -7.53 7.61 4.25
N GLU A 162 -8.76 8.02 4.53
CA GLU A 162 -9.02 9.32 5.12
C GLU A 162 -8.53 9.36 6.58
N PRO A 163 -8.22 10.55 7.13
CA PRO A 163 -7.73 10.70 8.50
C PRO A 163 -8.89 10.64 9.52
N ASP A 164 -9.67 9.56 9.46
CA ASP A 164 -10.89 9.39 10.25
C ASP A 164 -10.67 8.67 11.56
N MET A 165 -9.54 8.01 11.76
CA MET A 165 -9.22 7.24 12.95
C MET A 165 -8.77 8.16 14.10
N ARG A 166 -9.14 7.79 15.33
CA ARG A 166 -8.90 8.60 16.53
C ARG A 166 -8.13 7.87 17.62
N SER A 167 -7.88 6.57 17.45
CA SER A 167 -7.11 5.75 18.39
C SER A 167 -6.28 4.69 17.66
N ALA A 168 -5.33 4.11 18.37
CA ALA A 168 -4.55 2.98 17.89
C ALA A 168 -5.43 1.74 17.64
N ASP A 169 -6.45 1.52 18.49
CA ASP A 169 -7.42 0.43 18.31
C ASP A 169 -8.20 0.55 17.01
N GLU A 170 -8.63 1.78 16.65
CA GLU A 170 -9.32 2.02 15.39
C GLU A 170 -8.39 1.79 14.18
N ALA A 171 -7.13 2.21 14.28
CA ALA A 171 -6.12 1.99 13.24
C ALA A 171 -5.85 0.48 13.05
N TYR A 172 -5.69 -0.25 14.13
CA TYR A 172 -5.53 -1.69 14.11
C TYR A 172 -6.75 -2.41 13.51
N ALA A 173 -7.95 -2.05 13.95
CA ALA A 173 -9.20 -2.63 13.43
C ALA A 173 -9.35 -2.38 11.91
N TYR A 174 -8.99 -1.18 11.44
CA TYR A 174 -8.97 -0.87 10.02
C TYR A 174 -8.00 -1.78 9.26
N LEU A 175 -6.77 -1.96 9.75
CA LEU A 175 -5.77 -2.83 9.12
C LEU A 175 -6.22 -4.29 9.10
N VAL A 176 -6.81 -4.79 10.18
CA VAL A 176 -7.35 -6.16 10.24
C VAL A 176 -8.48 -6.33 9.22
N ALA A 177 -9.43 -5.39 9.16
CA ALA A 177 -10.53 -5.46 8.20
C ALA A 177 -10.04 -5.37 6.75
N LEU A 178 -9.07 -4.49 6.47
CA LEU A 178 -8.43 -4.38 5.16
C LEU A 178 -7.74 -5.68 4.76
N ARG A 179 -6.89 -6.22 5.65
CA ARG A 179 -6.18 -7.49 5.43
C ARG A 179 -7.14 -8.63 5.12
N GLN A 180 -8.18 -8.79 5.93
CA GLN A 180 -9.21 -9.81 5.74
C GLN A 180 -9.89 -9.64 4.38
N THR A 181 -10.27 -8.42 4.01
CA THR A 181 -10.87 -8.11 2.70
C THR A 181 -9.98 -8.58 1.56
N MET A 182 -8.68 -8.26 1.61
CA MET A 182 -7.73 -8.65 0.56
C MET A 182 -7.51 -10.16 0.48
N GLN A 183 -7.46 -10.83 1.63
CA GLN A 183 -7.28 -12.29 1.71
C GLN A 183 -8.52 -13.04 1.21
N TYR A 184 -9.71 -12.71 1.71
CA TYR A 184 -10.96 -13.39 1.31
C TYR A 184 -11.31 -13.16 -0.16
N ALA A 185 -10.98 -12.00 -0.71
CA ALA A 185 -11.14 -11.72 -2.15
C ALA A 185 -10.07 -12.40 -3.03
N GLY A 186 -9.09 -13.10 -2.44
CA GLY A 186 -8.02 -13.76 -3.18
C GLY A 186 -7.08 -12.79 -3.92
N ILE A 187 -6.98 -11.55 -3.42
CA ILE A 187 -6.18 -10.48 -4.00
C ILE A 187 -4.73 -10.60 -3.59
N SER A 188 -4.49 -10.85 -2.29
CA SER A 188 -3.17 -10.99 -1.68
C SER A 188 -3.23 -11.98 -0.53
N ASP A 189 -2.10 -12.62 -0.22
CA ASP A 189 -1.98 -13.41 0.99
C ASP A 189 -1.71 -12.52 2.21
N CYS A 190 -1.31 -11.26 1.99
CA CYS A 190 -1.02 -10.24 3.02
C CYS A 190 -0.05 -10.77 4.10
N ASP A 191 0.94 -11.56 3.69
CA ASP A 191 1.99 -12.07 4.56
C ASP A 191 2.99 -10.93 4.87
N MET A 192 2.94 -10.42 6.09
CA MET A 192 3.76 -9.29 6.52
C MET A 192 5.24 -9.67 6.65
N GLU A 193 5.56 -10.91 7.02
CA GLU A 193 6.95 -11.40 7.11
C GLU A 193 7.61 -11.43 5.72
N LYS A 194 6.83 -11.69 4.66
CA LYS A 194 7.28 -11.61 3.27
C LYS A 194 7.22 -10.20 2.68
N GLY A 195 6.75 -9.22 3.45
CA GLY A 195 6.55 -7.86 2.99
C GLY A 195 5.45 -7.70 1.95
N GLN A 196 4.48 -8.64 1.93
CA GLN A 196 3.34 -8.57 1.00
C GLN A 196 2.30 -7.54 1.42
N MET A 197 2.31 -7.14 2.70
CA MET A 197 1.56 -6.02 3.21
C MET A 197 2.46 -5.18 4.12
N ARG A 198 2.48 -3.88 3.88
CA ARG A 198 3.22 -2.89 4.66
C ARG A 198 2.32 -1.69 4.87
N PHE A 199 2.56 -0.90 5.90
CA PHE A 199 1.80 0.31 6.12
C PHE A 199 2.63 1.40 6.79
N ASP A 200 2.29 2.63 6.46
CA ASP A 200 2.81 3.84 7.05
C ASP A 200 1.67 4.57 7.78
N VAL A 201 1.97 5.09 8.98
CA VAL A 201 0.99 5.80 9.81
C VAL A 201 1.25 7.29 9.72
N ASN A 202 0.23 8.03 9.32
CA ASN A 202 0.20 9.49 9.38
C ASN A 202 -0.62 9.92 10.59
N ILE A 203 0.00 10.63 11.51
CA ILE A 203 -0.65 11.10 12.73
C ILE A 203 -0.51 12.61 12.90
N SER A 204 -1.56 13.25 13.35
CA SER A 204 -1.55 14.64 13.78
C SER A 204 -2.39 14.77 15.06
N MET A 205 -2.24 15.90 15.73
CA MET A 205 -3.05 16.26 16.89
C MET A 205 -3.83 17.53 16.62
N ARG A 206 -5.06 17.63 17.14
CA ARG A 206 -5.83 18.88 17.14
C ARG A 206 -6.56 19.06 18.46
N LEU A 207 -6.94 20.28 18.76
CA LEU A 207 -7.88 20.51 19.85
C LEU A 207 -9.23 19.89 19.52
N ARG A 208 -9.81 19.18 20.47
CA ARG A 208 -11.11 18.53 20.28
C ARG A 208 -12.19 19.56 19.90
N GLY A 209 -12.87 19.29 18.78
CA GLY A 209 -13.88 20.17 18.20
C GLY A 209 -13.34 21.18 17.17
N GLU A 210 -12.03 21.29 17.00
CA GLU A 210 -11.44 22.10 15.92
C GLU A 210 -11.24 21.30 14.64
N THR A 211 -11.24 21.99 13.49
CA THR A 211 -10.95 21.41 12.18
C THR A 211 -9.49 21.50 11.80
N LYS A 212 -8.74 22.46 12.36
CA LYS A 212 -7.35 22.71 12.05
C LYS A 212 -6.47 21.62 12.63
N LEU A 213 -5.75 20.90 11.75
CA LEU A 213 -4.76 19.91 12.13
C LEU A 213 -3.44 20.57 12.55
N GLY A 214 -2.76 19.96 13.52
CA GLY A 214 -1.38 20.30 13.85
C GLY A 214 -0.38 19.71 12.83
N THR A 215 0.89 19.67 13.21
CA THR A 215 1.94 19.10 12.37
C THR A 215 1.69 17.62 12.12
N LYS A 216 1.75 17.21 10.84
CA LYS A 216 1.71 15.79 10.46
C LYS A 216 3.04 15.12 10.79
N VAL A 217 2.98 13.99 11.47
CA VAL A 217 4.09 13.08 11.71
C VAL A 217 3.82 11.79 10.94
N GLU A 218 4.80 11.31 10.19
CA GLU A 218 4.74 10.04 9.49
C GLU A 218 5.63 9.02 10.22
N ILE A 219 5.07 7.85 10.53
CA ILE A 219 5.78 6.73 11.16
C ILE A 219 5.84 5.62 10.12
N LYS A 220 7.06 5.23 9.74
CA LYS A 220 7.33 4.22 8.71
C LYS A 220 7.85 2.92 9.32
N ASN A 221 7.75 1.84 8.53
CA ASN A 221 8.29 0.52 8.86
C ASN A 221 7.68 -0.11 10.13
N LEU A 222 6.40 0.12 10.38
CA LEU A 222 5.64 -0.63 11.36
C LEU A 222 5.27 -1.99 10.74
N ASN A 223 6.18 -2.95 10.85
CA ASN A 223 6.05 -4.28 10.22
C ASN A 223 5.76 -5.37 11.25
N ASP A 224 5.51 -5.00 12.50
CA ASP A 224 5.19 -5.94 13.56
C ASP A 224 3.82 -5.63 14.17
N SER A 225 3.10 -6.68 14.49
CA SER A 225 1.75 -6.63 15.06
C SER A 225 1.76 -6.94 16.55
#